data_76c84912ac5d7df67ded1215cc3ef8ba
#
_entry.id   76c84912ac5d7df67ded1215cc3ef8ba
#
_cell.length_a   1.000
_cell.length_b   1.000
_cell.length_c   1.000
_cell.angle_alpha   90.00
_cell.angle_beta   90.00
_cell.angle_gamma   90.00
#
_symmetry.space_group_name_H-M   'P 1'
#
loop_
_entity.id
_entity.type
_entity.pdbx_description
1 polymer ?
#
loop_
_entity_poly.entity_id
_entity_poly.type
_entity_poly.pdbx_seq_one_letter_code
_entity_poly.pdbx_strand_id
1 'polypeptide(L)'
;PSTDTTKMSVQNEPLVISIDESGKYYINVGDESLPIDLNELKRKSSIIFEANPDIEVVFQGDKGVMFDSVAKAMAAVQSVGISKIGIVTTGYAD
;
A
#
# COMPACT_ATOMS: atom_id res chain seq x y z
N PRO A 1 -17.41 19.64 17.10
CA PRO A 1 -17.36 18.21 17.40
C PRO A 1 -17.13 17.34 16.17
N SER A 2 -17.86 17.61 15.11
CA SER A 2 -17.67 16.81 13.91
C SER A 2 -16.27 17.04 13.31
N THR A 3 -15.66 18.15 13.65
CA THR A 3 -14.33 18.45 13.15
C THR A 3 -13.31 17.43 13.60
N ASP A 4 -13.42 16.99 14.83
CA ASP A 4 -12.47 16.02 15.36
C ASP A 4 -12.56 14.70 14.63
N THR A 5 -13.76 14.28 14.31
CA THR A 5 -13.97 13.04 13.59
C THR A 5 -13.33 13.11 12.21
N THR A 6 -13.45 14.24 11.56
CA THR A 6 -12.87 14.42 10.25
C THR A 6 -11.35 14.28 10.29
N LYS A 7 -10.73 14.89 11.30
CA LYS A 7 -9.28 14.79 11.43
C LYS A 7 -8.83 13.37 11.63
N MET A 8 -9.56 12.62 12.44
CA MET A 8 -9.20 11.24 12.69
C MET A 8 -9.30 10.40 11.43
N SER A 9 -10.29 10.67 10.61
CA SER A 9 -10.43 9.94 9.36
C SER A 9 -9.21 10.15 8.46
N VAL A 10 -8.76 11.38 8.36
CA VAL A 10 -7.61 11.68 7.52
C VAL A 10 -6.37 10.97 8.03
N GLN A 11 -6.17 10.97 9.34
CA GLN A 11 -5.00 10.34 9.93
C GLN A 11 -5.01 8.84 9.80
N ASN A 12 -6.18 8.27 9.55
CA ASN A 12 -6.29 6.82 9.48
C ASN A 12 -6.40 6.29 8.06
N GLU A 13 -6.04 7.12 7.09
CA GLU A 13 -6.02 6.66 5.71
C GLU A 13 -5.00 5.55 5.55
N PRO A 14 -5.36 4.49 4.84
CA PRO A 14 -4.41 3.41 4.63
C PRO A 14 -3.35 3.78 3.61
N LEU A 15 -2.24 3.10 3.69
CA LEU A 15 -1.24 3.14 2.63
C LEU A 15 -1.72 2.20 1.54
N VAL A 16 -1.96 2.73 0.36
CA VAL A 16 -2.43 1.92 -0.77
C VAL A 16 -1.26 1.67 -1.70
N ILE A 17 -0.98 0.40 -1.95
CA ILE A 17 0.07 -0.02 -2.86
C ILE A 17 -0.59 -0.65 -4.06
N SER A 18 -0.44 -0.02 -5.21
CA SER A 18 -1.03 -0.49 -6.46
C SER A 18 0.03 -1.21 -7.28
N ILE A 19 -0.35 -2.32 -7.89
CA ILE A 19 0.59 -3.13 -8.67
C ILE A 19 -0.04 -3.34 -10.03
N ASP A 20 0.65 -2.93 -11.10
CA ASP A 20 0.09 -3.07 -12.43
C ASP A 20 0.50 -4.42 -13.04
N GLU A 21 -0.03 -4.70 -14.21
CA GLU A 21 0.21 -6.02 -14.81
C GLU A 21 1.66 -6.22 -15.24
N SER A 22 2.43 -5.14 -15.35
CA SER A 22 3.85 -5.29 -15.66
C SER A 22 4.70 -5.41 -14.40
N GLY A 23 4.08 -5.41 -13.23
CA GLY A 23 4.80 -5.62 -11.96
C GLY A 23 5.37 -4.36 -11.37
N LYS A 24 4.92 -3.20 -11.78
CA LYS A 24 5.39 -1.95 -11.21
C LYS A 24 4.53 -1.57 -10.01
N TYR A 25 5.17 -0.97 -9.03
CA TYR A 25 4.52 -0.62 -7.77
C TYR A 25 4.32 0.89 -7.68
N TYR A 26 3.15 1.28 -7.18
CA TYR A 26 2.80 2.68 -6.97
C TYR A 26 2.20 2.82 -5.58
N ILE A 27 2.46 3.94 -4.92
CA ILE A 27 1.86 4.19 -3.61
C ILE A 27 1.13 5.51 -3.61
N ASN A 28 0.19 5.66 -2.69
CA ASN A 28 -0.65 6.84 -2.62
C ASN A 28 -0.04 7.96 -1.76
N VAL A 29 1.27 7.93 -1.56
CA VAL A 29 1.98 8.95 -0.82
C VAL A 29 3.00 9.57 -1.76
N GLY A 30 3.02 10.88 -1.81
CA GLY A 30 3.89 11.57 -2.74
C GLY A 30 3.30 11.53 -4.14
N ASP A 31 4.15 11.32 -5.13
CA ASP A 31 3.70 11.30 -6.52
C ASP A 31 3.22 9.91 -6.89
N GLU A 32 1.89 9.77 -6.95
CA GLU A 32 1.27 8.48 -7.22
C GLU A 32 1.47 7.99 -8.65
N SER A 33 1.92 8.86 -9.53
CA SER A 33 2.10 8.47 -10.93
C SER A 33 3.47 7.87 -11.21
N LEU A 34 4.39 7.92 -10.26
CA LEU A 34 5.73 7.41 -10.45
C LEU A 34 5.87 6.01 -9.83
N PRO A 35 6.34 5.05 -10.62
CA PRO A 35 6.55 3.71 -10.06
C PRO A 35 7.78 3.69 -9.15
N ILE A 36 7.76 2.78 -8.18
CA ILE A 36 8.91 2.59 -7.30
C ILE A 36 9.27 1.12 -7.32
N ASP A 37 10.53 0.83 -6.97
CA ASP A 37 10.96 -0.56 -6.90
C ASP A 37 10.76 -1.10 -5.48
N LEU A 38 11.07 -2.37 -5.28
CA LEU A 38 10.84 -3.01 -3.98
C LEU A 38 11.67 -2.40 -2.87
N ASN A 39 12.90 -1.98 -3.16
CA ASN A 39 13.73 -1.35 -2.15
C ASN A 39 13.13 -0.03 -1.68
N GLU A 40 12.64 0.75 -2.62
CA GLU A 40 12.03 2.02 -2.29
C GLU A 40 10.71 1.81 -1.56
N LEU A 41 9.94 0.80 -1.95
CA LEU A 41 8.70 0.45 -1.27
C LEU A 41 8.99 0.11 0.19
N LYS A 42 10.02 -0.69 0.41
CA LYS A 42 10.38 -1.09 1.75
C LYS A 42 10.83 0.12 2.58
N ARG A 43 11.63 0.99 1.98
CA ARG A 43 12.12 2.18 2.68
C ARG A 43 10.97 3.11 3.06
N LYS A 44 10.08 3.38 2.13
CA LYS A 44 8.95 4.28 2.40
C LYS A 44 7.99 3.67 3.41
N SER A 45 7.76 2.36 3.30
CA SER A 45 6.89 1.67 4.26
C SER A 45 7.46 1.75 5.67
N SER A 46 8.77 1.62 5.79
CA SER A 46 9.41 1.70 7.10
C SER A 46 9.22 3.08 7.73
N ILE A 47 9.39 4.13 6.93
CA ILE A 47 9.22 5.50 7.42
C ILE A 47 7.77 5.72 7.86
N ILE A 48 6.84 5.25 7.06
CA ILE A 48 5.41 5.41 7.37
C ILE A 48 5.05 4.63 8.63
N PHE A 49 5.59 3.43 8.77
CA PHE A 49 5.32 2.60 9.92
C PHE A 49 5.85 3.25 11.20
N GLU A 50 7.03 3.86 11.13
CA GLU A 50 7.58 4.53 12.31
C GLU A 50 6.71 5.70 12.74
N ALA A 51 6.15 6.41 11.78
CA ALA A 51 5.29 7.54 12.10
C ALA A 51 3.91 7.08 12.59
N ASN A 52 3.46 5.92 12.12
CA ASN A 52 2.14 5.42 12.47
C ASN A 52 2.17 3.89 12.53
N PRO A 53 2.50 3.33 13.72
CA PRO A 53 2.58 1.87 13.84
C PRO A 53 1.28 1.13 13.58
N ASP A 54 0.16 1.84 13.61
CA ASP A 54 -1.13 1.21 13.34
C ASP A 54 -1.55 1.33 11.90
N ILE A 55 -0.66 1.74 11.01
CA ILE A 55 -0.99 1.93 9.61
C ILE A 55 -1.52 0.64 9.00
N GLU A 56 -2.57 0.78 8.21
CA GLU A 56 -3.12 -0.31 7.45
C GLU A 56 -2.61 -0.20 6.03
N VAL A 57 -2.23 -1.32 5.43
CA VAL A 57 -1.75 -1.34 4.06
C VAL A 57 -2.73 -2.14 3.21
N VAL A 58 -3.10 -1.57 2.07
CA VAL A 58 -4.02 -2.21 1.14
C VAL A 58 -3.29 -2.39 -0.17
N PHE A 59 -3.25 -3.62 -0.66
CA PHE A 59 -2.68 -3.92 -1.97
C PHE A 59 -3.80 -3.96 -3.00
N GLN A 60 -3.63 -3.21 -4.08
CA GLN A 60 -4.57 -3.21 -5.19
C GLN A 60 -3.85 -3.75 -6.41
N GLY A 61 -4.37 -4.84 -6.96
CA GLY A 61 -3.78 -5.42 -8.15
C GLY A 61 -4.67 -5.20 -9.36
N ASP A 62 -4.06 -4.85 -10.48
CA ASP A 62 -4.79 -4.78 -11.73
C ASP A 62 -5.18 -6.19 -12.18
N LYS A 63 -6.09 -6.22 -13.14
CA LYS A 63 -6.63 -7.49 -13.61
C LYS A 63 -5.56 -8.48 -14.03
N GLY A 64 -4.51 -8.02 -14.67
CA GLY A 64 -3.46 -8.92 -15.15
C GLY A 64 -2.26 -9.04 -14.22
N VAL A 65 -2.38 -8.61 -12.96
CA VAL A 65 -1.24 -8.63 -12.07
C VAL A 65 -0.84 -10.06 -11.73
N MET A 66 0.46 -10.29 -11.66
CA MET A 66 0.98 -11.60 -11.31
C MET A 66 1.06 -11.74 -9.80
N PHE A 67 0.66 -12.89 -9.30
CA PHE A 67 0.68 -13.13 -7.86
C PHE A 67 2.08 -12.94 -7.28
N ASP A 68 3.12 -13.30 -8.03
CA ASP A 68 4.48 -13.16 -7.56
C ASP A 68 4.81 -11.71 -7.22
N SER A 69 4.34 -10.77 -8.03
CA SER A 69 4.56 -9.35 -7.77
C SER A 69 3.89 -8.91 -6.47
N VAL A 70 2.68 -9.40 -6.24
CA VAL A 70 1.95 -9.08 -5.01
C VAL A 70 2.67 -9.69 -3.80
N ALA A 71 3.11 -10.94 -3.94
CA ALA A 71 3.76 -11.63 -2.83
C ALA A 71 5.05 -10.94 -2.43
N LYS A 72 5.82 -10.47 -3.40
CA LYS A 72 7.07 -9.76 -3.10
C LYS A 72 6.81 -8.45 -2.38
N ALA A 73 5.78 -7.74 -2.79
CA ALA A 73 5.42 -6.48 -2.14
C ALA A 73 4.94 -6.74 -0.71
N MET A 74 4.15 -7.79 -0.51
CA MET A 74 3.70 -8.14 0.82
C MET A 74 4.86 -8.48 1.74
N ALA A 75 5.81 -9.25 1.22
CA ALA A 75 6.98 -9.61 2.02
C ALA A 75 7.78 -8.38 2.41
N ALA A 76 7.93 -7.44 1.48
CA ALA A 76 8.66 -6.21 1.77
C ALA A 76 8.00 -5.41 2.88
N VAL A 77 6.69 -5.27 2.83
CA VAL A 77 5.94 -4.53 3.83
C VAL A 77 5.96 -5.24 5.17
N GLN A 78 5.81 -6.55 5.17
CA GLN A 78 5.85 -7.31 6.41
C GLN A 78 7.23 -7.25 7.06
N SER A 79 8.28 -7.15 6.27
CA SER A 79 9.63 -7.13 6.81
C SER A 79 9.92 -5.89 7.64
N VAL A 80 9.15 -4.82 7.45
CA VAL A 80 9.35 -3.61 8.25
C VAL A 80 8.46 -3.56 9.49
N GLY A 81 7.59 -4.55 9.66
CA GLY A 81 6.77 -4.66 10.87
C GLY A 81 5.28 -4.44 10.67
N ILE A 82 4.85 -4.11 9.47
CA ILE A 82 3.43 -3.85 9.23
C ILE A 82 2.69 -5.19 9.20
N SER A 83 1.61 -5.28 9.96
CA SER A 83 0.82 -6.51 10.04
C SER A 83 -0.63 -6.34 9.59
N LYS A 84 -1.11 -5.11 9.49
CA LYS A 84 -2.50 -4.87 9.07
C LYS A 84 -2.54 -4.73 7.56
N ILE A 85 -2.79 -5.84 6.87
CA ILE A 85 -2.69 -5.90 5.43
C ILE A 85 -4.01 -6.42 4.84
N GLY A 86 -4.49 -5.73 3.84
CA GLY A 86 -5.65 -6.16 3.06
C GLY A 86 -5.30 -6.21 1.59
N ILE A 87 -6.08 -6.95 0.83
CA ILE A 87 -5.88 -7.08 -0.60
C ILE A 87 -7.19 -6.82 -1.31
N VAL A 88 -7.14 -5.98 -2.33
CA VAL A 88 -8.28 -5.68 -3.17
C VAL A 88 -7.87 -5.89 -4.62
N THR A 89 -8.68 -6.61 -5.36
CA THR A 89 -8.42 -6.80 -6.78
C THR A 89 -9.52 -6.13 -7.58
N THR A 90 -9.13 -5.55 -8.70
CA THR A 90 -10.08 -4.88 -9.57
C THR A 90 -10.15 -5.60 -10.90
N GLY A 91 -11.23 -5.38 -11.62
CA GLY A 91 -11.40 -6.03 -12.91
C GLY A 91 -11.63 -7.51 -12.79
N TYR A 92 -12.10 -7.94 -11.66
CA TYR A 92 -12.18 -9.31 -11.30
C TYR A 92 -13.55 -9.87 -11.42
N ALA A 93 -14.41 -9.09 -11.53
CA ALA A 93 -15.69 -9.46 -11.44
C ALA A 93 -16.16 -10.13 -12.63
N ASP A 94 -16.20 -10.48 -13.24
CA ASP A 94 -16.73 -11.06 -14.21
C ASP A 94 -16.60 -12.14 -14.54
#